data_c1bc03bf14ebc4ddde346f7c974853b7
#
_entry.id   c1bc03bf14ebc4ddde346f7c974853b7
#
_cell.length_a   1.000
_cell.length_b   1.000
_cell.length_c   1.000
_cell.angle_alpha   90.00
_cell.angle_beta   90.00
_cell.angle_gamma   90.00
#
_symmetry.space_group_name_H-M   'P 1'
#
loop_
_entity.id
_entity.type
_entity.pdbx_description
1 polymer ?
#
loop_
_entity_poly.entity_id
_entity_poly.type
_entity_poly.pdbx_seq_one_letter_code
_entity_poly.pdbx_strand_id
1 'polypeptide(L)'
;MYESNAQAVGDALKSASTAVFTDDVVDQILSLVTTSTNSEVVVDTVTATNNGTVAAPAGTEVLFVNVASTGGTTVNVTGDAPVILFQGAGGVDASIGNVTTAEGGSSAATVAGDEIERFVVGTAAADTITIVDGKNTQIIAGDGDEINAGTGHTIVIAAQGDSIVNGGGNTVVQAAGNEEDFTVSVAAGVATITNAATGVSVALTDVNLVELDDGDALVFADNEDEAAVANLYQAVFGRSADYSGLDFWYDRVEDGISLQRIAQGFLDSAEYTGDTQTNAQFLDALYDNLLDRDGDATGTAFWTGQLENGLSRADVLVAFAEASVSGTEVDVVGSVTILDPTA
;
A
#
# COMPACT_ATOMS: atom_id res chain seq x y z
N MET A 1 0.58 33.71 -3.74
CA MET A 1 -0.65 33.29 -3.03
C MET A 1 -1.84 33.94 -3.66
N TYR A 2 -2.82 33.21 -4.12
CA TYR A 2 -4.11 33.64 -4.60
C TYR A 2 -5.20 32.64 -4.23
N GLU A 3 -6.39 33.10 -3.98
CA GLU A 3 -7.56 32.26 -3.72
C GLU A 3 -8.21 31.90 -5.06
N SER A 4 -8.59 30.63 -5.21
CA SER A 4 -9.31 30.11 -6.38
C SER A 4 -10.43 29.20 -5.90
N ASN A 5 -11.54 29.12 -6.62
CA ASN A 5 -12.55 28.16 -6.24
C ASN A 5 -12.11 26.71 -6.63
N ALA A 6 -12.58 25.74 -5.88
CA ALA A 6 -12.23 24.33 -6.07
C ALA A 6 -12.47 23.83 -7.50
N GLN A 7 -13.58 24.24 -8.14
CA GLN A 7 -13.88 23.86 -9.52
C GLN A 7 -12.81 24.37 -10.49
N ALA A 8 -12.36 25.62 -10.33
CA ALA A 8 -11.32 26.18 -11.21
C ALA A 8 -9.97 25.49 -11.01
N VAL A 9 -9.65 25.06 -9.78
CA VAL A 9 -8.46 24.27 -9.48
C VAL A 9 -8.57 22.90 -10.16
N GLY A 10 -9.70 22.19 -10.01
CA GLY A 10 -9.94 20.90 -10.65
C GLY A 10 -9.85 20.99 -12.19
N ASP A 11 -10.47 22.00 -12.79
CA ASP A 11 -10.40 22.23 -14.23
C ASP A 11 -8.95 22.51 -14.71
N ALA A 12 -8.17 23.23 -13.92
CA ALA A 12 -6.76 23.50 -14.22
C ALA A 12 -5.91 22.22 -14.14
N LEU A 13 -6.12 21.37 -13.14
CA LEU A 13 -5.45 20.07 -13.00
C LEU A 13 -5.76 19.17 -14.20
N LYS A 14 -7.02 18.98 -14.55
CA LYS A 14 -7.44 18.18 -15.72
C LYS A 14 -6.87 18.71 -17.02
N SER A 15 -6.75 20.04 -17.15
CA SER A 15 -6.15 20.67 -18.32
C SER A 15 -4.63 20.44 -18.41
N ALA A 16 -3.96 20.21 -17.27
CA ALA A 16 -2.53 19.93 -17.23
C ALA A 16 -2.22 18.49 -17.71
N SER A 17 -3.00 17.51 -17.27
CA SER A 17 -2.91 16.13 -17.74
C SER A 17 -4.20 15.36 -17.42
N THR A 18 -4.93 14.94 -18.43
CA THR A 18 -6.13 14.11 -18.25
C THR A 18 -5.80 12.67 -17.89
N ALA A 19 -4.58 12.21 -18.15
CA ALA A 19 -4.13 10.86 -17.79
C ALA A 19 -3.77 10.75 -16.31
N VAL A 20 -3.18 11.81 -15.74
CA VAL A 20 -2.80 11.87 -14.32
C VAL A 20 -3.98 12.34 -13.46
N PHE A 21 -4.67 13.41 -13.88
CA PHE A 21 -5.75 14.02 -13.11
C PHE A 21 -7.13 13.55 -13.60
N THR A 22 -7.43 12.28 -13.34
CA THR A 22 -8.77 11.71 -13.53
C THR A 22 -9.79 12.40 -12.60
N ASP A 23 -11.07 12.17 -12.81
CA ASP A 23 -12.11 12.73 -11.93
C ASP A 23 -11.87 12.31 -10.47
N ASP A 24 -11.57 11.04 -10.22
CA ASP A 24 -11.34 10.51 -8.89
C ASP A 24 -10.11 11.13 -8.21
N VAL A 25 -9.00 11.28 -8.92
CA VAL A 25 -7.78 11.93 -8.41
C VAL A 25 -8.03 13.39 -8.07
N VAL A 26 -8.76 14.11 -8.93
CA VAL A 26 -9.12 15.50 -8.66
C VAL A 26 -10.04 15.63 -7.44
N ASP A 27 -11.02 14.74 -7.30
CA ASP A 27 -11.92 14.73 -6.15
C ASP A 27 -11.15 14.41 -4.86
N GLN A 28 -10.19 13.50 -4.86
CA GLN A 28 -9.29 13.23 -3.74
C GLN A 28 -8.46 14.48 -3.37
N ILE A 29 -7.80 15.11 -4.35
CA ILE A 29 -7.04 16.35 -4.13
C ILE A 29 -7.93 17.42 -3.52
N LEU A 30 -9.12 17.64 -4.08
CA LEU A 30 -10.03 18.65 -3.59
C LEU A 30 -10.56 18.34 -2.19
N SER A 31 -10.74 17.07 -1.84
CA SER A 31 -11.17 16.67 -0.49
C SER A 31 -10.16 17.05 0.60
N LEU A 32 -8.87 17.08 0.28
CA LEU A 32 -7.81 17.48 1.21
C LEU A 32 -7.82 18.98 1.50
N VAL A 33 -8.28 19.80 0.54
CA VAL A 33 -8.15 21.27 0.60
C VAL A 33 -9.48 22.00 0.74
N THR A 34 -10.62 21.31 0.68
CA THR A 34 -11.94 21.93 0.83
C THR A 34 -12.69 21.35 2.03
N THR A 35 -13.58 22.14 2.58
CA THR A 35 -14.52 21.69 3.61
C THR A 35 -15.95 21.92 3.13
N SER A 36 -16.93 21.34 3.83
CA SER A 36 -18.36 21.55 3.53
C SER A 36 -18.79 23.02 3.56
N THR A 37 -17.97 23.91 4.15
CA THR A 37 -18.25 25.35 4.32
C THR A 37 -17.27 26.24 3.57
N ASN A 38 -16.14 25.71 3.06
CA ASN A 38 -15.15 26.48 2.30
C ASN A 38 -14.80 25.76 1.00
N SER A 39 -15.12 26.38 -0.12
CA SER A 39 -14.77 25.91 -1.48
C SER A 39 -13.67 26.76 -2.14
N GLU A 40 -13.08 27.71 -1.42
CA GLU A 40 -11.95 28.50 -1.88
C GLU A 40 -10.65 27.78 -1.50
N VAL A 41 -9.73 27.68 -2.43
CA VAL A 41 -8.44 26.98 -2.31
C VAL A 41 -7.32 28.01 -2.42
N VAL A 42 -6.41 28.00 -1.48
CA VAL A 42 -5.23 28.88 -1.47
C VAL A 42 -4.12 28.25 -2.29
N VAL A 43 -3.82 28.88 -3.42
CA VAL A 43 -2.83 28.40 -4.38
C VAL A 43 -1.58 29.27 -4.37
N ASP A 44 -0.42 28.64 -4.31
CA ASP A 44 0.88 29.27 -4.50
C ASP A 44 1.68 28.63 -5.60
N THR A 45 2.52 29.44 -6.25
CA THR A 45 3.46 28.98 -7.26
C THR A 45 4.85 29.47 -6.89
N VAL A 46 5.79 28.56 -6.84
CA VAL A 46 7.21 28.84 -6.56
C VAL A 46 8.09 28.27 -7.67
N THR A 47 9.30 28.80 -7.79
CA THR A 47 10.27 28.25 -8.74
C THR A 47 11.41 27.62 -7.96
N ALA A 48 11.65 26.34 -8.17
CA ALA A 48 12.77 25.62 -7.61
C ALA A 48 14.08 26.04 -8.27
N THR A 49 15.10 26.19 -7.45
CA THR A 49 16.50 26.32 -7.92
C THR A 49 17.23 25.04 -7.58
N ASN A 50 18.11 24.59 -8.46
CA ASN A 50 18.86 23.38 -8.23
C ASN A 50 19.65 23.42 -6.91
N ASN A 51 19.56 22.36 -6.11
CA ASN A 51 20.07 22.27 -4.74
C ASN A 51 19.50 23.32 -3.78
N GLY A 52 18.30 23.85 -4.08
CA GLY A 52 17.61 24.84 -3.27
C GLY A 52 16.60 24.26 -2.31
N THR A 53 16.09 25.14 -1.44
CA THR A 53 14.92 24.84 -0.59
C THR A 53 13.78 25.73 -1.00
N VAL A 54 12.61 25.14 -1.17
CA VAL A 54 11.33 25.79 -1.38
C VAL A 54 10.50 25.57 -0.12
N ALA A 55 10.09 26.66 0.51
CA ALA A 55 9.16 26.59 1.64
C ALA A 55 7.76 26.94 1.14
N ALA A 56 6.78 26.09 1.41
CA ALA A 56 5.38 26.43 1.20
C ALA A 56 5.02 27.59 2.14
N PRO A 57 4.46 28.71 1.62
CA PRO A 57 3.98 29.78 2.46
C PRO A 57 2.89 29.28 3.43
N ALA A 58 2.82 29.88 4.61
CA ALA A 58 1.81 29.50 5.61
C ALA A 58 0.38 29.67 5.04
N GLY A 59 -0.42 28.61 5.16
CA GLY A 59 -1.79 28.58 4.66
C GLY A 59 -1.93 28.23 3.18
N THR A 60 -0.83 27.84 2.51
CA THR A 60 -0.90 27.27 1.14
C THR A 60 -1.57 25.91 1.21
N GLU A 61 -2.57 25.68 0.38
CA GLU A 61 -3.27 24.41 0.25
C GLU A 61 -2.81 23.63 -0.99
N VAL A 62 -2.54 24.35 -2.09
CA VAL A 62 -1.97 23.77 -3.31
C VAL A 62 -0.69 24.52 -3.67
N LEU A 63 0.43 23.81 -3.68
CA LEU A 63 1.73 24.33 -4.05
C LEU A 63 2.16 23.84 -5.42
N PHE A 64 2.25 24.71 -6.39
CA PHE A 64 2.92 24.43 -7.66
C PHE A 64 4.41 24.74 -7.56
N VAL A 65 5.25 23.77 -7.84
CA VAL A 65 6.71 23.90 -7.86
C VAL A 65 7.20 23.84 -9.30
N ASN A 66 7.57 24.99 -9.87
CA ASN A 66 8.15 25.03 -11.21
C ASN A 66 9.61 24.58 -11.17
N VAL A 67 9.95 23.54 -11.92
CA VAL A 67 11.30 23.03 -12.08
C VAL A 67 11.86 23.42 -13.44
N ALA A 68 13.18 23.27 -13.61
CA ALA A 68 13.85 23.62 -14.86
C ALA A 68 13.28 22.84 -16.04
N SER A 69 13.27 23.43 -17.22
CA SER A 69 12.77 22.80 -18.45
C SER A 69 13.69 21.77 -19.07
N THR A 70 14.94 21.67 -18.62
CA THR A 70 15.94 20.71 -19.12
C THR A 70 16.90 20.30 -18.00
N GLY A 71 17.18 18.99 -17.88
CA GLY A 71 18.02 18.43 -16.82
C GLY A 71 17.26 18.27 -15.49
N GLY A 72 17.79 17.47 -14.59
CA GLY A 72 17.18 17.24 -13.27
C GLY A 72 17.34 18.45 -12.34
N THR A 73 16.33 18.69 -11.50
CA THR A 73 16.35 19.72 -10.45
C THR A 73 16.30 19.06 -9.09
N THR A 74 17.36 19.17 -8.29
CA THR A 74 17.33 18.72 -6.89
C THR A 74 16.74 19.81 -6.01
N VAL A 75 15.72 19.50 -5.21
CA VAL A 75 15.03 20.49 -4.37
C VAL A 75 14.55 19.89 -3.04
N ASN A 76 14.64 20.66 -1.96
CA ASN A 76 13.97 20.34 -0.71
C ASN A 76 12.67 21.15 -0.61
N VAL A 77 11.54 20.48 -0.45
CA VAL A 77 10.24 21.15 -0.24
C VAL A 77 9.85 21.00 1.22
N THR A 78 9.68 22.14 1.90
CA THR A 78 9.33 22.22 3.32
C THR A 78 8.00 22.95 3.52
N GLY A 79 7.42 22.82 4.70
CA GLY A 79 6.11 23.39 5.04
C GLY A 79 4.98 22.37 4.98
N ASP A 80 3.76 22.84 5.17
CA ASP A 80 2.59 21.97 5.44
C ASP A 80 1.55 21.99 4.32
N ALA A 81 1.94 22.35 3.07
CA ALA A 81 1.00 22.29 1.95
C ALA A 81 0.48 20.85 1.75
N PRO A 82 -0.84 20.61 1.82
CA PRO A 82 -1.42 19.28 1.63
C PRO A 82 -1.32 18.80 0.18
N VAL A 83 -1.15 19.68 -0.80
CA VAL A 83 -0.98 19.28 -2.20
C VAL A 83 0.27 19.91 -2.79
N ILE A 84 1.17 19.09 -3.35
CA ILE A 84 2.43 19.52 -3.96
C ILE A 84 2.48 18.97 -5.38
N LEU A 85 2.61 19.85 -6.35
CA LEU A 85 2.60 19.52 -7.78
C LEU A 85 3.84 20.09 -8.46
N PHE A 86 4.69 19.22 -8.98
CA PHE A 86 5.87 19.64 -9.74
C PHE A 86 5.50 19.89 -11.20
N GLN A 87 5.99 20.99 -11.75
CA GLN A 87 5.71 21.41 -13.12
C GLN A 87 7.00 21.74 -13.87
N GLY A 88 7.18 21.17 -15.04
CA GLY A 88 8.32 21.38 -15.91
C GLY A 88 8.53 20.20 -16.82
N ALA A 89 9.46 20.30 -17.77
CA ALA A 89 9.80 19.23 -18.69
C ALA A 89 11.07 18.47 -18.28
N GLY A 90 11.77 18.93 -17.23
CA GLY A 90 12.89 18.24 -16.60
C GLY A 90 12.44 17.45 -15.39
N GLY A 91 13.08 16.33 -15.08
CA GLY A 91 12.83 15.56 -13.88
C GLY A 91 13.19 16.30 -12.59
N VAL A 92 12.62 15.87 -11.48
CA VAL A 92 12.91 16.40 -10.14
C VAL A 92 13.49 15.31 -9.24
N ASP A 93 14.47 15.67 -8.43
CA ASP A 93 14.94 14.91 -7.28
C ASP A 93 14.50 15.71 -6.04
N ALA A 94 13.33 15.37 -5.49
CA ALA A 94 12.66 16.11 -4.45
C ALA A 94 12.70 15.38 -3.11
N SER A 95 13.17 16.09 -2.07
CA SER A 95 12.95 15.69 -0.67
C SER A 95 11.82 16.51 -0.10
N ILE A 96 10.75 15.85 0.36
CA ILE A 96 9.52 16.51 0.81
C ILE A 96 9.28 16.24 2.29
N GLY A 97 9.13 17.30 3.06
CA GLY A 97 8.81 17.25 4.47
C GLY A 97 9.70 18.15 5.33
N ASN A 98 9.33 18.28 6.57
CA ASN A 98 10.13 18.99 7.55
C ASN A 98 11.07 17.98 8.21
N VAL A 99 12.37 18.08 7.95
CA VAL A 99 13.36 17.28 8.67
C VAL A 99 13.32 17.70 10.14
N THR A 100 12.55 16.99 10.94
CA THR A 100 12.72 17.07 12.37
C THR A 100 14.01 16.34 12.71
N THR A 101 15.05 17.05 13.14
CA THR A 101 16.19 16.42 13.80
C THR A 101 15.63 15.77 15.07
N ALA A 102 15.23 14.52 14.97
CA ALA A 102 14.78 13.73 16.10
C ALA A 102 16.00 13.51 17.01
N GLU A 103 16.12 14.31 18.04
CA GLU A 103 16.82 13.90 19.24
C GLU A 103 16.05 12.71 19.81
N GLY A 104 16.63 11.50 19.68
CA GLY A 104 16.31 10.23 20.26
C GLY A 104 15.03 10.14 21.12
N GLY A 105 13.93 9.83 20.53
CA GLY A 105 12.71 9.44 21.18
C GLY A 105 11.90 8.62 20.20
N SER A 106 11.88 7.30 20.38
CA SER A 106 10.87 6.42 19.82
C SER A 106 9.50 6.94 20.27
N SER A 107 8.93 7.85 19.52
CA SER A 107 7.51 8.08 19.50
C SER A 107 7.02 7.21 18.33
N ALA A 108 6.50 6.03 18.67
CA ALA A 108 5.49 5.44 17.82
C ALA A 108 4.46 6.55 17.59
N ALA A 109 4.44 7.11 16.38
CA ALA A 109 3.34 7.94 15.96
C ALA A 109 2.11 7.05 16.14
N THR A 110 1.25 7.42 17.07
CA THR A 110 -0.10 6.87 17.08
C THR A 110 -0.71 7.33 15.79
N VAL A 111 -0.72 6.44 14.81
CA VAL A 111 -1.43 6.65 13.55
C VAL A 111 -2.89 6.84 13.94
N ALA A 112 -3.32 8.07 13.97
CA ALA A 112 -4.72 8.42 14.08
C ALA A 112 -5.28 8.33 12.66
N GLY A 113 -5.67 7.10 12.25
CA GLY A 113 -6.38 6.83 11.01
C GLY A 113 -5.48 6.91 9.75
N ASP A 114 -5.84 6.13 8.75
CA ASP A 114 -5.21 6.06 7.43
C ASP A 114 -5.53 7.30 6.56
N GLU A 115 -5.93 8.42 7.17
CA GLU A 115 -6.32 9.64 6.46
C GLU A 115 -5.09 10.29 5.80
N ILE A 116 -5.13 10.45 4.49
CA ILE A 116 -4.06 11.10 3.73
C ILE A 116 -3.99 12.59 4.10
N GLU A 117 -2.80 13.04 4.46
CA GLU A 117 -2.49 14.41 4.85
C GLU A 117 -1.80 15.20 3.72
N ARG A 118 -1.20 14.47 2.75
CA ARG A 118 -0.45 15.07 1.64
C ARG A 118 -0.68 14.29 0.36
N PHE A 119 -0.74 15.04 -0.75
CA PHE A 119 -0.81 14.51 -2.11
C PHE A 119 0.37 15.07 -2.93
N VAL A 120 1.11 14.20 -3.62
CA VAL A 120 2.29 14.61 -4.40
C VAL A 120 2.18 14.08 -5.83
N VAL A 121 2.48 14.94 -6.79
CA VAL A 121 2.58 14.55 -8.20
C VAL A 121 3.91 15.08 -8.76
N GLY A 122 4.68 14.21 -9.38
CA GLY A 122 5.92 14.54 -10.07
C GLY A 122 5.72 15.30 -11.37
N THR A 123 6.76 15.39 -12.15
CA THR A 123 6.75 15.95 -13.51
C THR A 123 6.32 14.88 -14.52
N ALA A 124 6.42 15.16 -15.81
CA ALA A 124 6.24 14.16 -16.86
C ALA A 124 7.54 13.42 -17.26
N ALA A 125 8.64 13.71 -16.59
CA ALA A 125 9.94 13.06 -16.77
C ALA A 125 10.22 12.16 -15.56
N ALA A 126 11.21 11.30 -15.66
CA ALA A 126 11.62 10.46 -14.53
C ALA A 126 12.04 11.32 -13.32
N ASP A 127 11.38 11.08 -12.19
CA ASP A 127 11.55 11.81 -10.94
C ASP A 127 12.08 10.90 -9.83
N THR A 128 12.76 11.48 -8.85
CA THR A 128 13.00 10.84 -7.55
C THR A 128 12.26 11.64 -6.49
N ILE A 129 11.27 11.01 -5.83
CA ILE A 129 10.47 11.65 -4.77
C ILE A 129 10.76 10.94 -3.46
N THR A 130 11.31 11.67 -2.50
CA THR A 130 11.63 11.17 -1.16
C THR A 130 10.80 11.89 -0.11
N ILE A 131 10.01 11.15 0.67
CA ILE A 131 9.27 11.67 1.83
C ILE A 131 10.19 11.54 3.05
N VAL A 132 10.46 12.66 3.72
CA VAL A 132 11.42 12.71 4.83
C VAL A 132 10.77 12.97 6.20
N ASP A 133 9.46 12.97 6.26
CA ASP A 133 8.67 13.11 7.50
C ASP A 133 7.67 11.96 7.67
N GLY A 134 6.88 12.00 8.73
CA GLY A 134 5.88 10.98 9.07
C GLY A 134 4.46 11.30 8.64
N LYS A 135 4.26 12.19 7.65
CA LYS A 135 2.91 12.48 7.15
C LYS A 135 2.41 11.38 6.22
N ASN A 136 1.14 11.01 6.40
CA ASN A 136 0.45 10.13 5.48
C ASN A 136 0.37 10.76 4.10
N THR A 137 0.99 10.15 3.12
CA THR A 137 1.22 10.77 1.79
C THR A 137 0.73 9.85 0.68
N GLN A 138 -0.03 10.42 -0.26
CA GLN A 138 -0.36 9.75 -1.52
C GLN A 138 0.47 10.35 -2.64
N ILE A 139 1.05 9.48 -3.49
CA ILE A 139 1.95 9.88 -4.57
C ILE A 139 1.49 9.24 -5.86
N ILE A 140 1.42 9.99 -6.95
CA ILE A 140 1.26 9.41 -8.29
C ILE A 140 2.65 9.25 -8.89
N ALA A 141 3.03 8.00 -9.14
CA ALA A 141 4.28 7.66 -9.81
C ALA A 141 4.10 7.70 -11.35
N GLY A 142 5.02 8.38 -12.01
CA GLY A 142 5.14 8.45 -13.46
C GLY A 142 6.12 7.42 -14.03
N ASP A 143 6.31 7.47 -15.35
CA ASP A 143 7.27 6.59 -16.05
C ASP A 143 8.72 6.93 -15.71
N GLY A 144 9.43 5.97 -15.18
CA GLY A 144 10.81 6.09 -14.73
C GLY A 144 10.97 6.69 -13.33
N ASP A 145 9.89 6.88 -12.57
CA ASP A 145 9.97 7.46 -11.24
C ASP A 145 10.55 6.49 -10.20
N GLU A 146 11.26 7.05 -9.24
CA GLU A 146 11.69 6.39 -8.02
C GLU A 146 11.05 7.08 -6.81
N ILE A 147 10.25 6.31 -6.07
CA ILE A 147 9.55 6.78 -4.87
C ILE A 147 10.22 6.18 -3.64
N ASN A 148 10.66 7.03 -2.73
CA ASN A 148 11.19 6.66 -1.42
C ASN A 148 10.21 7.12 -0.35
N ALA A 149 9.47 6.19 0.23
CA ALA A 149 8.46 6.46 1.24
C ALA A 149 9.07 6.93 2.56
N GLY A 150 8.28 7.69 3.33
CA GLY A 150 8.62 8.12 4.68
C GLY A 150 8.19 7.11 5.73
N THR A 151 8.15 7.57 6.99
CA THR A 151 7.69 6.74 8.13
C THR A 151 6.18 6.81 8.36
N GLY A 152 5.44 7.64 7.64
CA GLY A 152 3.98 7.67 7.62
C GLY A 152 3.41 6.69 6.62
N HIS A 153 2.09 6.48 6.67
CA HIS A 153 1.41 5.67 5.67
C HIS A 153 1.56 6.30 4.27
N THR A 154 2.09 5.54 3.32
CA THR A 154 2.31 6.02 1.95
C THR A 154 1.50 5.18 0.97
N ILE A 155 0.66 5.83 0.16
CA ILE A 155 -0.01 5.19 -0.97
C ILE A 155 0.67 5.65 -2.25
N VAL A 156 1.16 4.70 -3.06
CA VAL A 156 1.76 4.99 -4.37
C VAL A 156 0.84 4.49 -5.48
N ILE A 157 0.30 5.39 -6.29
CA ILE A 157 -0.47 5.02 -7.47
C ILE A 157 0.52 4.79 -8.62
N ALA A 158 0.76 3.53 -8.99
CA ALA A 158 1.73 3.11 -9.98
C ALA A 158 1.05 2.73 -11.31
N ALA A 159 0.33 3.67 -11.93
CA ALA A 159 -0.48 3.41 -13.12
C ALA A 159 0.07 4.06 -14.40
N GLN A 160 1.15 4.84 -14.31
CA GLN A 160 1.55 5.73 -15.43
C GLN A 160 2.78 5.25 -16.21
N GLY A 161 3.42 4.14 -15.84
CA GLY A 161 4.63 3.60 -16.48
C GLY A 161 5.51 2.84 -15.50
N ASP A 162 6.70 2.45 -15.95
CA ASP A 162 7.67 1.75 -15.10
C ASP A 162 8.08 2.61 -13.92
N SER A 163 8.15 2.04 -12.72
CA SER A 163 8.54 2.77 -11.52
C SER A 163 9.26 1.88 -10.49
N ILE A 164 9.94 2.54 -9.55
CA ILE A 164 10.59 1.90 -8.40
C ILE A 164 9.93 2.47 -7.14
N VAL A 165 9.48 1.60 -6.25
CA VAL A 165 8.92 1.98 -4.95
C VAL A 165 9.73 1.35 -3.85
N ASN A 166 10.44 2.18 -3.10
CA ASN A 166 11.13 1.83 -1.87
C ASN A 166 10.24 2.23 -0.71
N GLY A 167 9.53 1.27 -0.15
CA GLY A 167 8.61 1.46 0.96
C GLY A 167 9.36 1.73 2.26
N GLY A 168 8.60 2.00 3.31
CA GLY A 168 9.11 2.15 4.67
C GLY A 168 8.35 1.24 5.64
N GLY A 169 7.87 0.08 5.17
CA GLY A 169 7.01 -0.83 5.93
C GLY A 169 5.53 -0.41 5.95
N ASN A 170 5.25 0.89 5.87
CA ASN A 170 3.88 1.46 5.87
C ASN A 170 3.46 1.92 4.46
N THR A 171 3.80 1.15 3.43
CA THR A 171 3.57 1.54 2.03
C THR A 171 2.65 0.57 1.33
N VAL A 172 1.61 1.10 0.70
CA VAL A 172 0.72 0.40 -0.21
C VAL A 172 0.95 0.92 -1.62
N VAL A 173 1.03 0.01 -2.58
CA VAL A 173 1.03 0.37 -3.99
C VAL A 173 -0.35 0.06 -4.57
N GLN A 174 -0.89 0.96 -5.36
CA GLN A 174 -2.10 0.73 -6.14
C GLN A 174 -1.73 0.56 -7.60
N ALA A 175 -2.04 -0.59 -8.18
CA ALA A 175 -1.74 -0.92 -9.57
C ALA A 175 -3.02 -1.25 -10.33
N ALA A 176 -3.12 -0.72 -11.57
CA ALA A 176 -4.30 -0.93 -12.42
C ALA A 176 -4.27 -2.32 -13.06
N GLY A 177 -5.35 -3.07 -12.91
CA GLY A 177 -5.55 -4.42 -13.44
C GLY A 177 -6.04 -5.40 -12.37
N ASN A 178 -6.21 -6.65 -12.75
CA ASN A 178 -6.62 -7.75 -11.88
C ASN A 178 -5.40 -8.64 -11.58
N GLU A 179 -5.47 -9.51 -10.58
CA GLU A 179 -4.36 -10.38 -10.19
C GLU A 179 -3.81 -11.19 -11.39
N GLU A 180 -4.69 -11.74 -12.23
CA GLU A 180 -4.32 -12.53 -13.40
C GLU A 180 -3.56 -11.76 -14.50
N ASP A 181 -3.62 -10.42 -14.47
CA ASP A 181 -2.91 -9.55 -15.41
C ASP A 181 -1.42 -9.40 -15.04
N PHE A 182 -1.03 -9.79 -13.83
CA PHE A 182 0.33 -9.56 -13.34
C PHE A 182 1.18 -10.83 -13.32
N THR A 183 2.46 -10.64 -13.58
CA THR A 183 3.50 -11.61 -13.27
C THR A 183 4.41 -11.04 -12.19
N VAL A 184 4.77 -11.87 -11.21
CA VAL A 184 5.66 -11.48 -10.11
C VAL A 184 6.99 -12.19 -10.26
N SER A 185 8.09 -11.47 -10.09
CA SER A 185 9.44 -12.02 -9.99
C SER A 185 10.17 -11.43 -8.80
N VAL A 186 10.94 -12.25 -8.08
CA VAL A 186 11.73 -11.80 -6.93
C VAL A 186 13.20 -12.02 -7.19
N ALA A 187 14.01 -11.00 -6.94
CA ALA A 187 15.47 -11.07 -7.03
C ALA A 187 16.12 -10.21 -5.94
N ALA A 188 16.92 -10.83 -5.08
CA ALA A 188 17.64 -10.14 -4.00
C ALA A 188 16.74 -9.30 -3.07
N GLY A 189 15.56 -9.83 -2.70
CA GLY A 189 14.60 -9.15 -1.82
C GLY A 189 13.78 -8.05 -2.51
N VAL A 190 13.92 -7.86 -3.81
CA VAL A 190 13.11 -6.93 -4.60
C VAL A 190 12.06 -7.73 -5.36
N ALA A 191 10.80 -7.45 -5.14
CA ALA A 191 9.72 -7.95 -5.98
C ALA A 191 9.54 -7.03 -7.19
N THR A 192 9.33 -7.61 -8.36
CA THR A 192 8.93 -6.85 -9.55
C THR A 192 7.63 -7.41 -10.05
N ILE A 193 6.59 -6.60 -10.04
CA ILE A 193 5.31 -6.90 -10.66
C ILE A 193 5.31 -6.34 -12.08
N THR A 194 4.81 -7.10 -13.05
CA THR A 194 4.71 -6.66 -14.43
C THR A 194 3.30 -6.96 -14.95
N ASN A 195 2.60 -5.94 -15.38
CA ASN A 195 1.31 -6.13 -16.05
C ASN A 195 1.54 -6.65 -17.47
N ALA A 196 1.07 -7.86 -17.75
CA ALA A 196 1.32 -8.55 -19.01
C ALA A 196 0.65 -7.89 -20.22
N ALA A 197 -0.43 -7.13 -20.02
CA ALA A 197 -1.17 -6.46 -21.10
C ALA A 197 -0.50 -5.15 -21.52
N THR A 198 0.03 -4.38 -20.56
CA THR A 198 0.64 -3.07 -20.82
C THR A 198 2.17 -3.13 -20.90
N GLY A 199 2.79 -4.13 -20.27
CA GLY A 199 4.23 -4.24 -20.10
C GLY A 199 4.79 -3.33 -19.00
N VAL A 200 3.95 -2.60 -18.27
CA VAL A 200 4.37 -1.73 -17.17
C VAL A 200 4.88 -2.58 -16.01
N SER A 201 6.01 -2.20 -15.46
CA SER A 201 6.68 -2.89 -14.35
C SER A 201 6.91 -1.97 -13.16
N VAL A 202 6.64 -2.48 -11.96
CA VAL A 202 6.94 -1.79 -10.70
C VAL A 202 7.88 -2.65 -9.88
N ALA A 203 9.05 -2.10 -9.54
CA ALA A 203 9.99 -2.74 -8.63
C ALA A 203 9.69 -2.28 -7.20
N LEU A 204 9.54 -3.23 -6.28
CA LEU A 204 9.05 -3.03 -4.91
C LEU A 204 10.12 -3.49 -3.91
N THR A 205 10.44 -2.63 -2.95
CA THR A 205 11.28 -2.94 -1.79
C THR A 205 10.54 -2.46 -0.54
N ASP A 206 10.46 -3.26 0.51
CA ASP A 206 9.70 -2.97 1.75
C ASP A 206 8.24 -2.55 1.48
N VAL A 207 7.58 -3.27 0.58
CA VAL A 207 6.15 -3.12 0.26
C VAL A 207 5.47 -4.46 0.43
N ASN A 208 4.52 -4.56 1.34
CA ASN A 208 3.85 -5.82 1.67
C ASN A 208 2.52 -6.00 0.93
N LEU A 209 1.96 -4.93 0.36
CA LEU A 209 0.65 -4.96 -0.29
C LEU A 209 0.62 -4.13 -1.58
N VAL A 210 0.11 -4.75 -2.64
CA VAL A 210 -0.31 -4.07 -3.86
C VAL A 210 -1.80 -4.29 -4.04
N GLU A 211 -2.58 -3.23 -3.94
CA GLU A 211 -4.02 -3.25 -4.19
C GLU A 211 -4.32 -3.19 -5.69
N LEU A 212 -5.31 -3.93 -6.15
CA LEU A 212 -5.72 -4.05 -7.55
C LEU A 212 -7.13 -3.51 -7.77
N ASP A 213 -7.49 -3.28 -9.05
CA ASP A 213 -8.77 -2.64 -9.42
C ASP A 213 -10.01 -3.49 -9.08
N ASP A 214 -9.89 -4.82 -9.01
CA ASP A 214 -10.98 -5.75 -8.67
C ASP A 214 -11.23 -5.91 -7.16
N GLY A 215 -10.37 -5.30 -6.34
CA GLY A 215 -10.40 -5.42 -4.90
C GLY A 215 -9.57 -6.59 -4.35
N ASP A 216 -8.90 -7.32 -5.23
CA ASP A 216 -7.87 -8.28 -4.85
C ASP A 216 -6.54 -7.59 -4.56
N ALA A 217 -5.56 -8.33 -4.06
CA ALA A 217 -4.26 -7.78 -3.74
C ALA A 217 -3.15 -8.80 -3.97
N LEU A 218 -1.98 -8.31 -4.41
CA LEU A 218 -0.74 -9.06 -4.36
C LEU A 218 -0.10 -8.81 -2.99
N VAL A 219 0.13 -9.88 -2.24
CA VAL A 219 0.67 -9.81 -0.90
C VAL A 219 2.12 -10.30 -0.90
N PHE A 220 2.98 -9.56 -0.23
CA PHE A 220 4.39 -9.87 -0.07
C PHE A 220 4.70 -10.08 1.41
N ALA A 221 5.50 -11.10 1.69
CA ALA A 221 5.91 -11.49 3.03
C ALA A 221 7.43 -11.67 3.07
N ASP A 222 8.07 -11.29 4.15
CA ASP A 222 9.51 -11.45 4.30
C ASP A 222 9.89 -12.89 4.68
N ASN A 223 8.97 -13.61 5.32
CA ASN A 223 9.19 -14.97 5.80
C ASN A 223 7.91 -15.83 5.76
N GLU A 224 8.08 -17.13 6.08
CA GLU A 224 6.97 -18.11 6.06
C GLU A 224 5.87 -17.80 7.09
N ASP A 225 6.18 -17.23 8.25
CA ASP A 225 5.20 -16.92 9.29
C ASP A 225 4.29 -15.75 8.84
N GLU A 226 4.85 -14.72 8.21
CA GLU A 226 4.06 -13.64 7.60
C GLU A 226 3.20 -14.14 6.44
N ALA A 227 3.76 -15.00 5.58
CA ALA A 227 2.99 -15.62 4.51
C ALA A 227 1.82 -16.45 5.06
N ALA A 228 2.04 -17.19 6.15
CA ALA A 228 0.96 -17.91 6.83
C ALA A 228 -0.11 -16.96 7.38
N VAL A 229 0.27 -15.79 7.92
CA VAL A 229 -0.68 -14.77 8.39
C VAL A 229 -1.53 -14.24 7.24
N ALA A 230 -0.95 -13.95 6.09
CA ALA A 230 -1.72 -13.52 4.92
C ALA A 230 -2.73 -14.61 4.49
N ASN A 231 -2.32 -15.88 4.50
CA ASN A 231 -3.21 -17.01 4.23
C ASN A 231 -4.33 -17.16 5.29
N LEU A 232 -4.13 -16.72 6.54
CA LEU A 232 -5.18 -16.73 7.55
C LEU A 232 -6.34 -15.79 7.18
N TYR A 233 -6.09 -14.64 6.55
CA TYR A 233 -7.15 -13.77 6.03
C TYR A 233 -8.03 -14.48 5.04
N GLN A 234 -7.41 -15.13 4.05
CA GLN A 234 -8.13 -15.92 3.07
C GLN A 234 -8.88 -17.06 3.71
N ALA A 235 -8.25 -17.82 4.59
CA ALA A 235 -8.85 -18.98 5.26
C ALA A 235 -10.06 -18.63 6.13
N VAL A 236 -9.98 -17.52 6.89
CA VAL A 236 -10.99 -17.15 7.89
C VAL A 236 -12.10 -16.29 7.30
N PHE A 237 -11.76 -15.35 6.40
CA PHE A 237 -12.66 -14.35 5.88
C PHE A 237 -13.00 -14.49 4.40
N GLY A 238 -12.26 -15.35 3.65
CA GLY A 238 -12.44 -15.54 2.21
C GLY A 238 -12.10 -14.28 1.39
N ARG A 239 -11.14 -13.49 1.85
CA ARG A 239 -10.68 -12.27 1.19
C ARG A 239 -9.19 -12.03 1.45
N SER A 240 -8.58 -11.24 0.61
CA SER A 240 -7.24 -10.71 0.86
C SER A 240 -7.22 -9.80 2.10
N ALA A 241 -6.05 -9.67 2.74
CA ALA A 241 -5.86 -8.73 3.83
C ALA A 241 -5.99 -7.29 3.33
N ASP A 242 -6.57 -6.41 4.14
CA ASP A 242 -6.37 -4.98 3.98
C ASP A 242 -5.03 -4.55 4.60
N TYR A 243 -4.53 -3.37 4.18
CA TYR A 243 -3.25 -2.88 4.64
C TYR A 243 -3.13 -2.83 6.16
N SER A 244 -4.09 -2.20 6.84
CA SER A 244 -4.02 -1.98 8.30
C SER A 244 -4.05 -3.29 9.09
N GLY A 245 -4.77 -4.27 8.57
CA GLY A 245 -4.83 -5.60 9.15
C GLY A 245 -3.55 -6.39 8.92
N LEU A 246 -2.97 -6.31 7.72
CA LEU A 246 -1.72 -6.99 7.40
C LEU A 246 -0.57 -6.46 8.25
N ASP A 247 -0.38 -5.13 8.26
CA ASP A 247 0.61 -4.41 9.06
C ASP A 247 0.49 -4.78 10.55
N PHE A 248 -0.72 -4.69 11.11
CA PHE A 248 -1.00 -5.07 12.50
C PHE A 248 -0.55 -6.49 12.85
N TRP A 249 -0.73 -7.45 11.96
CA TRP A 249 -0.38 -8.84 12.25
C TRP A 249 1.07 -9.16 11.92
N TYR A 250 1.68 -8.52 10.90
CA TYR A 250 3.10 -8.66 10.59
C TYR A 250 3.96 -8.15 11.74
N ASP A 251 3.66 -6.97 12.30
CA ASP A 251 4.30 -6.48 13.52
C ASP A 251 4.28 -7.52 14.65
N ARG A 252 3.20 -8.28 14.77
CA ARG A 252 3.07 -9.32 15.81
C ARG A 252 3.88 -10.55 15.53
N VAL A 253 4.07 -10.90 14.28
CA VAL A 253 5.02 -11.95 13.87
C VAL A 253 6.43 -11.52 14.24
N GLU A 254 6.83 -10.30 13.92
CA GLU A 254 8.13 -9.73 14.27
C GLU A 254 8.35 -9.66 15.79
N ASP A 255 7.32 -9.36 16.57
CA ASP A 255 7.32 -9.39 18.03
C ASP A 255 7.39 -10.83 18.61
N GLY A 256 7.40 -11.85 17.76
CA GLY A 256 7.47 -13.27 18.16
C GLY A 256 6.18 -13.83 18.73
N ILE A 257 5.02 -13.26 18.39
CA ILE A 257 3.72 -13.82 18.72
C ILE A 257 3.50 -15.07 17.83
N SER A 258 3.17 -16.21 18.45
CA SER A 258 2.99 -17.44 17.70
C SER A 258 1.77 -17.40 16.77
N LEU A 259 1.86 -18.07 15.63
CA LEU A 259 0.77 -18.21 14.67
C LEU A 259 -0.54 -18.71 15.30
N GLN A 260 -0.48 -19.64 16.30
CA GLN A 260 -1.67 -20.10 17.02
C GLN A 260 -2.39 -18.97 17.77
N ARG A 261 -1.62 -18.04 18.37
CA ARG A 261 -2.23 -16.88 19.05
C ARG A 261 -2.81 -15.90 18.05
N ILE A 262 -2.14 -15.72 16.94
CA ILE A 262 -2.64 -14.89 15.82
C ILE A 262 -3.93 -15.50 15.27
N ALA A 263 -3.93 -16.79 14.93
CA ALA A 263 -5.12 -17.49 14.44
C ALA A 263 -6.30 -17.44 15.44
N GLN A 264 -6.01 -17.55 16.75
CA GLN A 264 -7.04 -17.35 17.78
C GLN A 264 -7.56 -15.91 17.76
N GLY A 265 -6.70 -14.91 17.54
CA GLY A 265 -7.11 -13.51 17.39
C GLY A 265 -8.06 -13.29 16.21
N PHE A 266 -7.86 -13.98 15.09
CA PHE A 266 -8.78 -13.98 13.95
C PHE A 266 -10.13 -14.55 14.32
N LEU A 267 -10.17 -15.71 15.01
CA LEU A 267 -11.41 -16.33 15.46
C LEU A 267 -12.15 -15.51 16.53
N ASP A 268 -11.43 -14.73 17.34
CA ASP A 268 -12.01 -13.86 18.38
C ASP A 268 -12.42 -12.48 17.83
N SER A 269 -12.12 -12.18 16.56
CA SER A 269 -12.41 -10.89 15.95
C SER A 269 -13.91 -10.67 15.74
N ALA A 270 -14.34 -9.40 15.71
CA ALA A 270 -15.72 -9.04 15.43
C ALA A 270 -16.13 -9.33 13.96
N GLU A 271 -15.18 -9.50 13.07
CA GLU A 271 -15.39 -9.84 11.66
C GLU A 271 -15.72 -11.33 11.49
N TYR A 272 -15.18 -12.19 12.35
CA TYR A 272 -15.44 -13.62 12.27
C TYR A 272 -16.87 -13.95 12.72
N THR A 273 -17.65 -14.52 11.83
CA THR A 273 -19.07 -14.87 12.08
C THR A 273 -19.32 -16.37 12.28
N GLY A 274 -18.24 -17.15 12.31
CA GLY A 274 -18.29 -18.62 12.37
C GLY A 274 -18.42 -19.26 13.75
N ASP A 275 -18.64 -18.50 14.82
CA ASP A 275 -18.74 -19.00 16.20
C ASP A 275 -19.77 -20.11 16.42
N THR A 276 -20.85 -20.07 15.66
CA THR A 276 -21.94 -21.05 15.76
C THR A 276 -21.81 -22.23 14.79
N GLN A 277 -20.77 -22.23 13.95
CA GLN A 277 -20.50 -23.31 12.99
C GLN A 277 -20.14 -24.60 13.70
N THR A 278 -20.63 -25.74 13.15
CA THR A 278 -20.11 -27.06 13.49
C THR A 278 -18.69 -27.23 12.96
N ASN A 279 -17.93 -28.22 13.47
CA ASN A 279 -16.61 -28.51 12.95
C ASN A 279 -16.62 -28.87 11.45
N ALA A 280 -17.64 -29.52 10.96
CA ALA A 280 -17.80 -29.82 9.55
C ALA A 280 -17.95 -28.53 8.72
N GLN A 281 -18.83 -27.61 9.13
CA GLN A 281 -19.02 -26.34 8.45
C GLN A 281 -17.76 -25.46 8.49
N PHE A 282 -17.03 -25.49 9.60
CA PHE A 282 -15.74 -24.79 9.72
C PHE A 282 -14.72 -25.35 8.71
N LEU A 283 -14.58 -26.69 8.61
CA LEU A 283 -13.68 -27.32 7.66
C LEU A 283 -14.11 -27.07 6.21
N ASP A 284 -15.40 -27.16 5.90
CA ASP A 284 -15.92 -26.86 4.56
C ASP A 284 -15.55 -25.42 4.16
N ALA A 285 -15.72 -24.45 5.07
CA ALA A 285 -15.33 -23.06 4.82
C ALA A 285 -13.82 -22.90 4.58
N LEU A 286 -12.96 -23.64 5.29
CA LEU A 286 -11.50 -23.58 5.06
C LEU A 286 -11.10 -24.13 3.69
N TYR A 287 -11.68 -25.25 3.28
CA TYR A 287 -11.42 -25.83 1.97
C TYR A 287 -11.91 -24.90 0.85
N ASP A 288 -13.09 -24.29 1.03
CA ASP A 288 -13.67 -23.38 0.07
C ASP A 288 -12.85 -22.07 -0.01
N ASN A 289 -12.63 -21.41 1.12
CA ASN A 289 -11.98 -20.09 1.17
C ASN A 289 -10.51 -20.13 0.73
N LEU A 290 -9.74 -21.13 1.19
CA LEU A 290 -8.29 -21.13 0.97
C LEU A 290 -7.88 -21.95 -0.25
N LEU A 291 -8.65 -22.99 -0.61
CA LEU A 291 -8.28 -23.96 -1.64
C LEU A 291 -9.26 -24.02 -2.82
N ASP A 292 -10.29 -23.19 -2.83
CA ASP A 292 -11.34 -23.13 -3.85
C ASP A 292 -11.87 -24.51 -4.28
N ARG A 293 -12.04 -25.39 -3.30
CA ARG A 293 -12.53 -26.76 -3.54
C ARG A 293 -13.22 -27.36 -2.32
N ASP A 294 -14.11 -28.30 -2.57
CA ASP A 294 -14.67 -29.15 -1.52
C ASP A 294 -13.57 -29.98 -0.83
N GLY A 295 -13.67 -30.15 0.49
CA GLY A 295 -12.82 -31.08 1.22
C GLY A 295 -13.02 -32.53 0.75
N ASP A 296 -11.94 -33.23 0.44
CA ASP A 296 -12.03 -34.67 0.15
C ASP A 296 -12.42 -35.46 1.41
N ALA A 297 -13.04 -36.64 1.22
CA ALA A 297 -13.57 -37.45 2.32
C ALA A 297 -12.49 -37.89 3.32
N THR A 298 -11.23 -38.05 2.88
CA THR A 298 -10.12 -38.45 3.74
C THR A 298 -9.60 -37.32 4.57
N GLY A 299 -9.37 -36.16 3.96
CA GLY A 299 -8.92 -34.95 4.62
C GLY A 299 -9.96 -34.42 5.62
N THR A 300 -11.23 -34.34 5.20
CA THR A 300 -12.32 -33.93 6.08
C THR A 300 -12.49 -34.89 7.28
N ALA A 301 -12.41 -36.22 7.07
CA ALA A 301 -12.48 -37.15 8.17
C ALA A 301 -11.29 -37.07 9.12
N PHE A 302 -10.08 -36.82 8.59
CA PHE A 302 -8.87 -36.63 9.40
C PHE A 302 -9.01 -35.41 10.31
N TRP A 303 -9.32 -34.22 9.75
CA TRP A 303 -9.42 -32.99 10.52
C TRP A 303 -10.60 -32.99 11.49
N THR A 304 -11.74 -33.59 11.10
CA THR A 304 -12.86 -33.80 12.03
C THR A 304 -12.41 -34.62 13.24
N GLY A 305 -11.69 -35.70 13.00
CA GLY A 305 -11.15 -36.51 14.08
C GLY A 305 -10.16 -35.79 14.98
N GLN A 306 -9.32 -34.93 14.43
CA GLN A 306 -8.40 -34.08 15.21
C GLN A 306 -9.17 -33.11 16.12
N LEU A 307 -10.15 -32.41 15.58
CA LEU A 307 -11.01 -31.48 16.35
C LEU A 307 -11.81 -32.20 17.44
N GLU A 308 -12.33 -33.40 17.18
CA GLU A 308 -13.02 -34.25 18.17
C GLU A 308 -12.09 -34.75 19.27
N ASN A 309 -10.79 -34.92 18.97
CA ASN A 309 -9.77 -35.32 19.92
C ASN A 309 -9.15 -34.13 20.69
N GLY A 310 -9.63 -32.91 20.48
CA GLY A 310 -9.30 -31.73 21.28
C GLY A 310 -8.25 -30.80 20.62
N LEU A 311 -7.91 -30.99 19.34
CA LEU A 311 -7.18 -29.96 18.59
C LEU A 311 -8.07 -28.72 18.48
N SER A 312 -7.51 -27.51 18.67
CA SER A 312 -8.27 -26.28 18.53
C SER A 312 -8.51 -25.89 17.06
N ARG A 313 -9.52 -25.08 16.80
CA ARG A 313 -9.70 -24.51 15.46
C ARG A 313 -8.52 -23.63 15.03
N ALA A 314 -7.91 -22.90 15.97
CA ALA A 314 -6.70 -22.13 15.70
C ALA A 314 -5.54 -23.00 15.22
N ASP A 315 -5.32 -24.19 15.85
CA ASP A 315 -4.28 -25.12 15.37
C ASP A 315 -4.57 -25.66 13.96
N VAL A 316 -5.84 -25.90 13.66
CA VAL A 316 -6.23 -26.34 12.30
C VAL A 316 -6.01 -25.22 11.28
N LEU A 317 -6.38 -23.96 11.61
CA LEU A 317 -6.13 -22.80 10.76
C LEU A 317 -4.65 -22.64 10.44
N VAL A 318 -3.79 -22.71 11.46
CA VAL A 318 -2.33 -22.62 11.26
C VAL A 318 -1.83 -23.72 10.36
N ALA A 319 -2.28 -24.97 10.58
CA ALA A 319 -1.85 -26.11 9.76
C ALA A 319 -2.25 -25.95 8.27
N PHE A 320 -3.43 -25.37 7.99
CA PHE A 320 -3.84 -25.05 6.62
C PHE A 320 -3.00 -23.92 6.03
N ALA A 321 -2.80 -22.83 6.77
CA ALA A 321 -2.02 -21.69 6.32
C ALA A 321 -0.56 -22.04 6.01
N GLU A 322 0.10 -22.82 6.90
CA GLU A 322 1.48 -23.29 6.69
C GLU A 322 1.60 -24.29 5.53
N ALA A 323 0.60 -25.18 5.36
CA ALA A 323 0.59 -26.10 4.23
C ALA A 323 0.50 -25.40 2.88
N SER A 324 -0.22 -24.29 2.84
CA SER A 324 -0.34 -23.43 1.65
C SER A 324 0.97 -22.72 1.32
N VAL A 325 1.69 -22.20 2.32
CA VAL A 325 3.02 -21.59 2.14
C VAL A 325 4.04 -22.60 1.63
N SER A 326 4.06 -23.81 2.21
CA SER A 326 5.04 -24.84 1.86
C SER A 326 4.80 -25.52 0.49
N GLY A 327 3.75 -25.12 -0.22
CA GLY A 327 3.40 -25.69 -1.53
C GLY A 327 2.98 -27.17 -1.47
N THR A 328 2.58 -27.66 -0.30
CA THR A 328 2.01 -29.00 -0.15
C THR A 328 0.56 -29.07 -0.60
N GLU A 329 -0.12 -27.93 -0.69
CA GLU A 329 -1.41 -27.74 -1.35
C GLU A 329 -1.22 -26.95 -2.65
N VAL A 330 -1.90 -27.33 -3.73
CA VAL A 330 -1.57 -26.92 -5.10
C VAL A 330 -2.47 -25.81 -5.63
N ASP A 331 -3.63 -25.58 -5.02
CA ASP A 331 -4.65 -24.64 -5.48
C ASP A 331 -5.04 -23.67 -4.34
N VAL A 332 -4.12 -22.77 -3.97
CA VAL A 332 -4.39 -21.71 -2.97
C VAL A 332 -4.98 -20.51 -3.66
N VAL A 333 -6.07 -19.98 -3.12
CA VAL A 333 -6.70 -18.75 -3.59
C VAL A 333 -5.92 -17.54 -3.06
N GLY A 334 -5.51 -16.67 -3.95
CA GLY A 334 -4.67 -15.50 -3.61
C GLY A 334 -3.19 -15.90 -3.48
N SER A 335 -2.32 -15.19 -4.18
CA SER A 335 -0.88 -15.47 -4.14
C SER A 335 -0.17 -14.62 -3.11
N VAL A 336 0.46 -15.27 -2.13
CA VAL A 336 1.44 -14.63 -1.25
C VAL A 336 2.83 -14.92 -1.79
N THR A 337 3.60 -13.88 -2.06
CA THR A 337 4.98 -13.99 -2.53
C THR A 337 5.96 -13.78 -1.39
N ILE A 338 6.83 -14.76 -1.11
CA ILE A 338 7.90 -14.63 -0.12
C ILE A 338 9.11 -13.97 -0.76
N LEU A 339 9.59 -12.87 -0.17
CA LEU A 339 10.70 -12.06 -0.66
C LEU A 339 12.06 -12.71 -0.36
N ASP A 340 12.20 -13.34 0.80
CA ASP A 340 13.39 -14.12 1.17
C ASP A 340 13.02 -15.54 1.63
N PRO A 341 12.88 -16.51 0.72
CA PRO A 341 12.48 -17.88 1.07
C PRO A 341 13.57 -18.64 1.86
N THR A 342 14.69 -18.01 2.19
CA THR A 342 15.80 -18.59 2.95
C THR A 342 15.98 -17.99 4.36
N ALA A 343 15.12 -17.06 4.74
CA ALA A 343 15.15 -16.37 6.04
C ALA A 343 14.64 -17.27 7.18
#